data_ba511e56e88d5f5d5a4a53a136fb1119
#
_entry.id   ba511e56e88d5f5d5a4a53a136fb1119
#
_cell.length_a   1.000
_cell.length_b   1.000
_cell.length_c   1.000
_cell.angle_alpha   90.00
_cell.angle_beta   90.00
_cell.angle_gamma   90.00
#
_symmetry.space_group_name_H-M   'P 1'
#
loop_
_entity.id
_entity.type
_entity.pdbx_description
1 polymer ?
#
loop_
_entity_poly.entity_id
_entity_poly.type
_entity_poly.pdbx_seq_one_letter_code
_entity_poly.pdbx_strand_id
1 'polypeptide(L)'
;FVILCTNALLMAKKIDQYKPHENFTWSIHLDGDKEMHDRSVCLEGTYEKAIEAIKLAKGRGFRTQINCTLFHGAEPERVAKFFDEMMAMGLDGITVSPGYAYERAPDQEHFLNRERTKKLFRDILARGNGGKKWAFTQSDLFLDFLAGNQTYECTPWSMPARTVFGWQKPCYLLGEGYTKTFKELMEGTEWEKYGVGNYEKCANCMVHCGFEGTAVTDSVKKPWKLIPL
;
A
#
# COMPACT_ATOMS: atom_id res chain seq x y z
N PHE A 1 8.18 -4.45 15.46
CA PHE A 1 6.91 -3.84 15.04
C PHE A 1 6.14 -4.82 14.17
N VAL A 2 4.86 -5.01 14.42
CA VAL A 2 4.00 -5.96 13.67
C VAL A 2 2.81 -5.21 13.09
N ILE A 3 2.61 -5.35 11.77
CA ILE A 3 1.39 -4.92 11.08
C ILE A 3 0.68 -6.17 10.59
N LEU A 4 -0.51 -6.43 11.10
CA LEU A 4 -1.30 -7.59 10.72
C LEU A 4 -2.40 -7.17 9.73
N CYS A 5 -2.21 -7.54 8.47
CA CYS A 5 -3.16 -7.25 7.39
C CYS A 5 -4.34 -8.22 7.44
N THR A 6 -5.55 -7.70 7.22
CA THR A 6 -6.78 -8.50 7.24
C THR A 6 -7.85 -7.87 6.35
N ASN A 7 -8.71 -8.73 5.76
CA ASN A 7 -9.96 -8.30 5.12
C ASN A 7 -11.11 -8.11 6.13
N ALA A 8 -10.83 -8.17 7.41
CA ALA A 8 -11.75 -7.98 8.54
C ALA A 8 -12.90 -9.00 8.71
N LEU A 9 -13.17 -9.87 7.76
CA LEU A 9 -14.35 -10.77 7.77
C LEU A 9 -14.43 -11.67 9.02
N LEU A 10 -13.29 -12.04 9.58
CA LEU A 10 -13.24 -12.88 10.78
C LEU A 10 -12.80 -12.10 12.03
N MET A 11 -12.59 -10.79 11.93
CA MET A 11 -11.97 -10.03 13.00
C MET A 11 -12.80 -10.04 14.28
N ALA A 12 -14.12 -9.86 14.19
CA ALA A 12 -15.00 -9.91 15.36
C ALA A 12 -14.91 -11.23 16.15
N LYS A 13 -14.64 -12.35 15.45
CA LYS A 13 -14.48 -13.68 16.07
C LYS A 13 -13.07 -13.95 16.62
N LYS A 14 -12.08 -13.18 16.16
CA LYS A 14 -10.66 -13.49 16.43
C LYS A 14 -9.96 -12.45 17.28
N ILE A 15 -10.49 -11.24 17.40
CA ILE A 15 -9.82 -10.11 18.03
C ILE A 15 -9.47 -10.37 19.50
N ASP A 16 -10.23 -11.18 20.21
CA ASP A 16 -9.96 -11.57 21.61
C ASP A 16 -8.68 -12.39 21.81
N GLN A 17 -8.14 -12.94 20.72
CA GLN A 17 -6.86 -13.67 20.74
C GLN A 17 -5.65 -12.72 20.77
N TYR A 18 -5.86 -11.42 20.62
CA TYR A 18 -4.85 -10.40 20.54
C TYR A 18 -5.01 -9.39 21.69
N LYS A 19 -3.90 -8.75 22.04
CA LYS A 19 -3.88 -7.67 23.03
C LYS A 19 -3.35 -6.39 22.38
N PRO A 20 -3.92 -5.22 22.70
CA PRO A 20 -3.36 -3.95 22.25
C PRO A 20 -1.91 -3.79 22.71
N HIS A 21 -1.06 -3.32 21.80
CA HIS A 21 0.33 -3.02 22.10
C HIS A 21 0.84 -1.92 21.16
N GLU A 22 1.74 -1.08 21.61
CA GLU A 22 2.27 0.05 20.83
C GLU A 22 2.96 -0.38 19.53
N ASN A 23 3.55 -1.57 19.51
CA ASN A 23 4.22 -2.16 18.35
C ASN A 23 3.33 -3.11 17.53
N PHE A 24 2.02 -3.10 17.76
CA PHE A 24 1.06 -3.91 17.02
C PHE A 24 -0.02 -3.03 16.37
N THR A 25 -0.23 -3.18 15.07
CA THR A 25 -1.22 -2.42 14.30
C THR A 25 -2.06 -3.37 13.44
N TRP A 26 -3.37 -3.24 13.51
CA TRP A 26 -4.26 -3.82 12.52
C TRP A 26 -4.24 -2.98 11.24
N SER A 27 -3.99 -3.62 10.11
CA SER A 27 -4.10 -3.02 8.78
C SER A 27 -5.29 -3.65 8.05
N ILE A 28 -6.40 -2.91 8.01
CA ILE A 28 -7.65 -3.40 7.46
C ILE A 28 -7.74 -3.03 5.98
N HIS A 29 -7.98 -4.03 5.13
CA HIS A 29 -8.14 -3.81 3.70
C HIS A 29 -9.45 -3.05 3.42
N LEU A 30 -9.35 -1.88 2.79
CA LEU A 30 -10.50 -1.04 2.48
C LEU A 30 -10.15 -0.07 1.32
N ASP A 31 -10.65 -0.33 0.12
CA ASP A 31 -10.23 0.31 -1.14
C ASP A 31 -11.04 1.54 -1.54
N GLY A 32 -11.77 2.14 -0.63
CA GLY A 32 -12.58 3.32 -0.88
C GLY A 32 -13.92 3.27 -0.15
N ASP A 33 -14.89 4.04 -0.63
CA ASP A 33 -16.25 4.00 -0.11
C ASP A 33 -16.91 2.63 -0.36
N LYS A 34 -18.13 2.46 0.12
CA LYS A 34 -18.85 1.18 0.04
C LYS A 34 -18.89 0.58 -1.36
N GLU A 35 -19.28 1.36 -2.35
CA GLU A 35 -19.42 0.89 -3.73
C GLU A 35 -18.05 0.51 -4.32
N MET A 36 -17.02 1.34 -4.06
CA MET A 36 -15.67 1.07 -4.53
C MET A 36 -15.11 -0.20 -3.91
N HIS A 37 -15.23 -0.35 -2.59
CA HIS A 37 -14.66 -1.50 -1.88
C HIS A 37 -15.39 -2.80 -2.23
N ASP A 38 -16.71 -2.85 -2.12
CA ASP A 38 -17.49 -4.07 -2.40
C ASP A 38 -17.28 -4.54 -3.85
N ARG A 39 -17.13 -3.60 -4.80
CA ARG A 39 -16.77 -3.91 -6.18
C ARG A 39 -15.35 -4.44 -6.32
N SER A 40 -14.36 -3.83 -5.65
CA SER A 40 -12.95 -4.26 -5.76
C SER A 40 -12.73 -5.67 -5.23
N VAL A 41 -13.44 -6.06 -4.18
CA VAL A 41 -13.37 -7.41 -3.58
C VAL A 41 -14.41 -8.39 -4.14
N CYS A 42 -15.27 -7.96 -5.06
CA CYS A 42 -16.35 -8.76 -5.67
C CYS A 42 -17.29 -9.39 -4.64
N LEU A 43 -17.56 -8.73 -3.52
CA LEU A 43 -18.40 -9.25 -2.45
C LEU A 43 -19.12 -8.12 -1.71
N GLU A 44 -20.43 -8.02 -1.90
CA GLU A 44 -21.27 -7.04 -1.20
C GLU A 44 -21.25 -7.22 0.33
N GLY A 45 -21.34 -6.12 1.06
CA GLY A 45 -21.37 -6.08 2.53
C GLY A 45 -20.01 -6.26 3.20
N THR A 46 -18.91 -6.27 2.44
CA THR A 46 -17.57 -6.32 3.01
C THR A 46 -17.14 -4.99 3.58
N TYR A 47 -17.57 -3.88 2.98
CA TYR A 47 -17.34 -2.55 3.50
C TYR A 47 -17.88 -2.38 4.93
N GLU A 48 -19.15 -2.74 5.16
CA GLU A 48 -19.76 -2.63 6.48
C GLU A 48 -19.01 -3.47 7.53
N LYS A 49 -18.58 -4.68 7.18
CA LYS A 49 -17.77 -5.53 8.07
C LYS A 49 -16.41 -4.92 8.37
N ALA A 50 -15.78 -4.27 7.40
CA ALA A 50 -14.52 -3.57 7.61
C ALA A 50 -14.70 -2.36 8.54
N ILE A 51 -15.76 -1.56 8.35
CA ILE A 51 -16.10 -0.44 9.24
C ILE A 51 -16.42 -0.91 10.67
N GLU A 52 -17.19 -1.99 10.83
CA GLU A 52 -17.46 -2.59 12.14
C GLU A 52 -16.17 -3.06 12.82
N ALA A 53 -15.28 -3.71 12.06
CA ALA A 53 -13.99 -4.18 12.55
C ALA A 53 -13.08 -3.02 13.00
N ILE A 54 -13.05 -1.91 12.25
CA ILE A 54 -12.33 -0.68 12.63
C ILE A 54 -12.86 -0.16 13.97
N LYS A 55 -14.18 0.01 14.09
CA LYS A 55 -14.81 0.47 15.33
C LYS A 55 -14.50 -0.44 16.50
N LEU A 56 -14.58 -1.75 16.30
CA LEU A 56 -14.27 -2.75 17.30
C LEU A 56 -12.81 -2.68 17.76
N ALA A 57 -11.87 -2.59 16.82
CA ALA A 57 -10.43 -2.51 17.11
C ALA A 57 -10.10 -1.21 17.87
N LYS A 58 -10.59 -0.05 17.41
CA LYS A 58 -10.40 1.23 18.07
C LYS A 58 -11.02 1.23 19.46
N GLY A 59 -12.24 0.72 19.64
CA GLY A 59 -12.93 0.60 20.93
C GLY A 59 -12.20 -0.28 21.95
N ARG A 60 -11.32 -1.19 21.47
CA ARG A 60 -10.46 -2.04 22.31
C ARG A 60 -9.04 -1.47 22.51
N GLY A 61 -8.76 -0.28 22.00
CA GLY A 61 -7.48 0.40 22.15
C GLY A 61 -6.36 -0.08 21.23
N PHE A 62 -6.70 -0.80 20.15
CA PHE A 62 -5.71 -1.18 19.15
C PHE A 62 -5.33 0.00 18.24
N ARG A 63 -4.07 0.07 17.86
CA ARG A 63 -3.66 0.87 16.70
C ARG A 63 -4.27 0.23 15.45
N THR A 64 -4.87 1.07 14.61
CA THR A 64 -5.64 0.61 13.45
C THR A 64 -5.41 1.53 12.26
N GLN A 65 -5.04 0.97 11.15
CA GLN A 65 -4.88 1.67 9.87
C GLN A 65 -5.66 0.95 8.78
N ILE A 66 -5.85 1.60 7.64
CA ILE A 66 -6.33 0.94 6.42
C ILE A 66 -5.20 0.70 5.43
N ASN A 67 -5.36 -0.34 4.62
CA ASN A 67 -4.60 -0.59 3.40
C ASN A 67 -5.54 -0.43 2.21
N CYS A 68 -5.34 0.64 1.45
CA CYS A 68 -6.20 1.07 0.36
C CYS A 68 -5.49 0.92 -0.98
N THR A 69 -6.07 0.15 -1.88
CA THR A 69 -5.61 0.02 -3.26
C THR A 69 -6.53 0.81 -4.19
N LEU A 70 -5.96 1.71 -4.97
CA LEU A 70 -6.70 2.53 -5.92
C LEU A 70 -6.58 1.97 -7.32
N PHE A 71 -7.73 1.83 -7.99
CA PHE A 71 -7.84 1.26 -9.33
C PHE A 71 -8.21 2.32 -10.37
N HIS A 72 -8.13 1.95 -11.65
CA HIS A 72 -8.61 2.78 -12.75
C HIS A 72 -10.08 3.13 -12.58
N GLY A 73 -10.44 4.38 -12.82
CA GLY A 73 -11.80 4.90 -12.60
C GLY A 73 -12.06 5.41 -11.17
N ALA A 74 -11.08 5.33 -10.25
CA ALA A 74 -11.19 5.99 -8.96
C ALA A 74 -11.28 7.52 -9.16
N GLU A 75 -12.32 8.12 -8.56
CA GLU A 75 -12.56 9.56 -8.64
C GLU A 75 -11.84 10.28 -7.49
N PRO A 76 -10.94 11.25 -7.77
CA PRO A 76 -10.14 11.90 -6.73
C PRO A 76 -10.96 12.53 -5.60
N GLU A 77 -12.14 13.08 -5.90
CA GLU A 77 -13.04 13.65 -4.89
C GLU A 77 -13.65 12.61 -3.96
N ARG A 78 -14.09 11.48 -4.51
CA ARG A 78 -14.62 10.37 -3.71
C ARG A 78 -13.55 9.77 -2.80
N VAL A 79 -12.34 9.59 -3.33
CA VAL A 79 -11.21 9.08 -2.55
C VAL A 79 -10.81 10.05 -1.43
N ALA A 80 -10.74 11.35 -1.71
CA ALA A 80 -10.45 12.36 -0.70
C ALA A 80 -11.50 12.37 0.42
N LYS A 81 -12.79 12.33 0.06
CA LYS A 81 -13.88 12.22 1.03
C LYS A 81 -13.78 10.96 1.88
N PHE A 82 -13.49 9.83 1.25
CA PHE A 82 -13.28 8.57 1.96
C PHE A 82 -12.11 8.66 2.96
N PHE A 83 -10.99 9.26 2.59
CA PHE A 83 -9.88 9.48 3.52
C PHE A 83 -10.25 10.41 4.68
N ASP A 84 -11.05 11.45 4.42
CA ASP A 84 -11.60 12.32 5.47
C ASP A 84 -12.46 11.54 6.47
N GLU A 85 -13.34 10.67 5.97
CA GLU A 85 -14.18 9.81 6.80
C GLU A 85 -13.34 8.85 7.66
N MET A 86 -12.28 8.27 7.08
CA MET A 86 -11.36 7.40 7.82
C MET A 86 -10.62 8.16 8.92
N MET A 87 -10.12 9.36 8.65
CA MET A 87 -9.50 10.20 9.69
C MET A 87 -10.49 10.58 10.78
N ALA A 88 -11.75 10.91 10.43
CA ALA A 88 -12.81 11.21 11.39
C ALA A 88 -13.16 10.03 12.31
N MET A 89 -12.96 8.79 11.84
CA MET A 89 -13.09 7.56 12.66
C MET A 89 -11.91 7.35 13.63
N GLY A 90 -10.88 8.20 13.60
CA GLY A 90 -9.72 8.13 14.48
C GLY A 90 -8.72 7.04 14.10
N LEU A 91 -8.59 6.72 12.80
CA LEU A 91 -7.54 5.81 12.35
C LEU A 91 -6.15 6.39 12.60
N ASP A 92 -5.21 5.51 12.89
CA ASP A 92 -3.81 5.86 13.16
C ASP A 92 -2.98 5.96 11.87
N GLY A 93 -3.53 5.54 10.73
CA GLY A 93 -2.84 5.66 9.45
C GLY A 93 -3.61 5.14 8.25
N ILE A 94 -3.14 5.57 7.08
CA ILE A 94 -3.58 5.11 5.76
C ILE A 94 -2.35 4.65 4.99
N THR A 95 -2.32 3.39 4.55
CA THR A 95 -1.40 2.92 3.52
C THR A 95 -2.13 2.95 2.19
N VAL A 96 -1.59 3.62 1.18
CA VAL A 96 -2.22 3.71 -0.13
C VAL A 96 -1.31 3.15 -1.23
N SER A 97 -1.87 2.45 -2.19
CA SER A 97 -1.12 1.90 -3.31
C SER A 97 -1.90 2.00 -4.62
N PRO A 98 -1.24 2.21 -5.75
CA PRO A 98 -1.87 1.99 -7.05
C PRO A 98 -2.10 0.50 -7.27
N GLY A 99 -3.25 0.15 -7.84
CA GLY A 99 -3.53 -1.21 -8.29
C GLY A 99 -2.56 -1.60 -9.41
N TYR A 100 -1.75 -2.60 -9.12
CA TYR A 100 -0.72 -3.12 -10.03
C TYR A 100 -1.20 -4.37 -10.75
N ALA A 101 -1.05 -4.39 -12.06
CA ALA A 101 -1.37 -5.55 -12.88
C ALA A 101 -0.45 -6.75 -12.56
N TYR A 102 -1.03 -7.87 -12.20
CA TYR A 102 -0.31 -9.12 -12.02
C TYR A 102 -0.94 -10.24 -12.88
N GLU A 103 -0.10 -11.15 -13.35
CA GLU A 103 -0.45 -12.11 -14.41
C GLU A 103 -1.71 -12.94 -14.14
N ARG A 104 -1.99 -13.24 -12.88
CA ARG A 104 -3.11 -14.12 -12.47
C ARG A 104 -4.42 -13.38 -12.23
N ALA A 105 -4.44 -12.05 -12.35
CA ALA A 105 -5.67 -11.30 -12.21
C ALA A 105 -6.55 -11.54 -13.46
N PRO A 106 -7.81 -11.92 -13.29
CA PRO A 106 -8.71 -12.19 -14.43
C PRO A 106 -9.02 -10.93 -15.23
N ASP A 107 -9.00 -9.78 -14.59
CA ASP A 107 -9.23 -8.47 -15.20
C ASP A 107 -7.95 -7.64 -15.16
N GLN A 108 -7.53 -7.16 -16.33
CA GLN A 108 -6.33 -6.34 -16.48
C GLN A 108 -6.67 -4.85 -16.72
N GLU A 109 -7.92 -4.51 -17.03
CA GLU A 109 -8.32 -3.16 -17.43
C GLU A 109 -8.38 -2.18 -16.25
N HIS A 110 -8.65 -2.70 -15.05
CA HIS A 110 -8.80 -1.89 -13.84
C HIS A 110 -7.46 -1.48 -13.20
N PHE A 111 -6.34 -2.00 -13.68
CA PHE A 111 -5.04 -1.64 -13.14
C PHE A 111 -4.53 -0.29 -13.68
N LEU A 112 -3.73 0.36 -12.87
CA LEU A 112 -3.14 1.66 -13.19
C LEU A 112 -1.79 1.49 -13.88
N ASN A 113 -1.59 2.18 -14.99
CA ASN A 113 -0.25 2.42 -15.53
C ASN A 113 0.39 3.64 -14.82
N ARG A 114 1.68 3.88 -15.05
CA ARG A 114 2.42 4.97 -14.38
C ARG A 114 1.80 6.35 -14.61
N GLU A 115 1.38 6.67 -15.81
CA GLU A 115 0.83 8.00 -16.12
C GLU A 115 -0.53 8.23 -15.46
N ARG A 116 -1.40 7.23 -15.46
CA ARG A 116 -2.69 7.28 -14.74
C ARG A 116 -2.47 7.35 -13.23
N THR A 117 -1.49 6.61 -12.71
CA THR A 117 -1.11 6.67 -11.29
C THR A 117 -0.70 8.09 -10.90
N LYS A 118 0.26 8.68 -11.62
CA LYS A 118 0.74 10.04 -11.33
C LYS A 118 -0.39 11.07 -11.35
N LYS A 119 -1.26 10.99 -12.36
CA LYS A 119 -2.39 11.91 -12.45
C LYS A 119 -3.35 11.74 -11.28
N LEU A 120 -3.76 10.50 -10.98
CA LEU A 120 -4.70 10.20 -9.90
C LEU A 120 -4.17 10.65 -8.54
N PHE A 121 -2.93 10.29 -8.20
CA PHE A 121 -2.34 10.66 -6.91
C PHE A 121 -2.11 12.17 -6.79
N ARG A 122 -1.70 12.84 -7.85
CA ARG A 122 -1.59 14.31 -7.86
C ARG A 122 -2.93 14.97 -7.55
N ASP A 123 -3.99 14.52 -8.21
CA ASP A 123 -5.34 15.08 -8.06
C ASP A 123 -5.91 14.80 -6.65
N ILE A 124 -5.63 13.62 -6.07
CA ILE A 124 -6.02 13.28 -4.69
C ILE A 124 -5.24 14.13 -3.68
N LEU A 125 -3.91 14.14 -3.77
CA LEU A 125 -3.06 14.83 -2.80
C LEU A 125 -3.30 16.34 -2.79
N ALA A 126 -3.61 16.94 -3.93
CA ALA A 126 -3.99 18.34 -4.01
C ALA A 126 -5.21 18.67 -3.15
N ARG A 127 -6.19 17.75 -3.03
CA ARG A 127 -7.38 17.92 -2.18
C ARG A 127 -7.10 17.79 -0.68
N GLY A 128 -5.99 17.17 -0.33
CA GLY A 128 -5.52 16.96 1.04
C GLY A 128 -4.36 17.87 1.46
N ASN A 129 -4.21 19.04 0.84
CA ASN A 129 -3.07 19.93 1.12
C ASN A 129 -1.71 19.20 0.97
N GLY A 130 -1.48 18.62 -0.20
CA GLY A 130 -0.29 17.79 -0.46
C GLY A 130 -0.28 16.49 0.35
N GLY A 131 -1.45 15.99 0.77
CA GLY A 131 -1.58 14.78 1.60
C GLY A 131 -1.45 15.03 3.09
N LYS A 132 -1.05 16.21 3.54
CA LYS A 132 -0.84 16.54 4.98
C LYS A 132 -2.10 16.47 5.84
N LYS A 133 -3.28 16.49 5.21
CA LYS A 133 -4.57 16.36 5.89
C LYS A 133 -4.79 14.93 6.43
N TRP A 134 -4.12 13.93 5.86
CA TRP A 134 -4.31 12.53 6.18
C TRP A 134 -3.05 11.90 6.75
N ALA A 135 -3.19 11.01 7.73
CA ALA A 135 -2.07 10.30 8.34
C ALA A 135 -1.59 9.14 7.45
N PHE A 136 -0.92 9.45 6.35
CA PHE A 136 -0.30 8.39 5.54
C PHE A 136 0.84 7.71 6.30
N THR A 137 0.97 6.39 6.11
CA THR A 137 2.04 5.59 6.71
C THR A 137 3.31 5.58 5.87
N GLN A 138 3.20 6.02 4.63
CA GLN A 138 4.30 6.16 3.68
C GLN A 138 4.96 7.54 3.81
N SER A 139 6.21 7.62 3.37
CA SER A 139 6.95 8.88 3.39
C SER A 139 6.39 9.91 2.39
N ASP A 140 6.49 11.19 2.72
CA ASP A 140 6.07 12.29 1.83
C ASP A 140 6.74 12.19 0.45
N LEU A 141 8.02 11.81 0.42
CA LEU A 141 8.76 11.65 -0.85
C LEU A 141 8.26 10.47 -1.70
N PHE A 142 7.72 9.41 -1.07
CA PHE A 142 7.08 8.35 -1.81
C PHE A 142 5.70 8.80 -2.36
N LEU A 143 4.94 9.55 -1.60
CA LEU A 143 3.69 10.14 -2.08
C LEU A 143 3.95 11.11 -3.25
N ASP A 144 4.99 11.92 -3.16
CA ASP A 144 5.47 12.76 -4.25
C ASP A 144 5.91 11.97 -5.49
N PHE A 145 6.53 10.80 -5.29
CA PHE A 145 6.84 9.89 -6.40
C PHE A 145 5.55 9.37 -7.05
N LEU A 146 4.54 8.99 -6.28
CA LEU A 146 3.25 8.58 -6.82
C LEU A 146 2.56 9.71 -7.59
N ALA A 147 2.71 10.96 -7.14
CA ALA A 147 2.19 12.15 -7.84
C ALA A 147 3.03 12.55 -9.07
N GLY A 148 4.19 11.93 -9.28
CA GLY A 148 5.09 12.22 -10.41
C GLY A 148 6.05 13.38 -10.17
N ASN A 149 6.18 13.87 -8.95
CA ASN A 149 7.10 14.97 -8.58
C ASN A 149 8.52 14.47 -8.28
N GLN A 150 8.69 13.17 -8.05
CA GLN A 150 9.98 12.51 -7.82
C GLN A 150 10.19 11.37 -8.81
N THR A 151 11.44 11.01 -9.02
CA THR A 151 11.84 9.83 -9.81
C THR A 151 12.73 8.95 -8.96
N TYR A 152 12.36 7.67 -8.85
CA TYR A 152 13.11 6.69 -8.07
C TYR A 152 13.31 5.40 -8.87
N GLU A 153 14.42 4.74 -8.58
CA GLU A 153 14.70 3.38 -9.04
C GLU A 153 14.10 2.37 -8.06
N CYS A 154 13.67 1.24 -8.59
CA CYS A 154 13.14 0.15 -7.79
C CYS A 154 14.26 -0.55 -7.01
N THR A 155 14.04 -0.75 -5.72
CA THR A 155 14.94 -1.51 -4.83
C THR A 155 14.18 -2.68 -4.20
N PRO A 156 13.86 -3.75 -4.95
CA PRO A 156 12.98 -4.83 -4.49
C PRO A 156 13.54 -5.58 -3.27
N TRP A 157 14.86 -5.58 -3.08
CA TRP A 157 15.54 -6.16 -1.91
C TRP A 157 15.28 -5.41 -0.60
N SER A 158 14.75 -4.19 -0.64
CA SER A 158 14.49 -3.40 0.57
C SER A 158 13.29 -3.89 1.38
N MET A 159 12.36 -4.61 0.73
CA MET A 159 11.18 -5.20 1.36
C MET A 159 11.01 -6.67 0.94
N PRO A 160 11.88 -7.56 1.41
CA PRO A 160 11.84 -8.96 1.03
C PRO A 160 10.59 -9.65 1.56
N ALA A 161 9.94 -10.45 0.72
CA ALA A 161 8.74 -11.18 1.08
C ALA A 161 9.05 -12.66 1.37
N ARG A 162 8.45 -13.18 2.44
CA ARG A 162 8.52 -14.60 2.79
C ARG A 162 7.12 -15.20 2.89
N THR A 163 6.93 -16.32 2.23
CA THR A 163 5.68 -17.10 2.25
C THR A 163 5.92 -18.47 2.91
N VAL A 164 4.89 -19.31 2.92
CA VAL A 164 5.02 -20.72 3.36
C VAL A 164 5.97 -21.54 2.46
N PHE A 165 6.20 -21.09 1.22
CA PHE A 165 7.10 -21.75 0.27
C PHE A 165 8.56 -21.28 0.37
N GLY A 166 8.82 -20.22 1.13
CA GLY A 166 10.15 -19.64 1.28
C GLY A 166 10.20 -18.15 0.99
N TRP A 167 11.41 -17.63 0.77
CA TRP A 167 11.66 -16.26 0.35
C TRP A 167 11.33 -16.10 -1.12
N GLN A 168 10.42 -15.20 -1.44
CA GLN A 168 9.94 -14.98 -2.79
C GLN A 168 10.87 -14.04 -3.56
N LYS A 169 11.24 -14.41 -4.78
CA LYS A 169 12.09 -13.60 -5.65
C LYS A 169 11.36 -13.14 -6.93
N PRO A 170 11.75 -12.01 -7.50
CA PRO A 170 12.61 -10.97 -6.94
C PRO A 170 11.86 -10.12 -5.91
N CYS A 171 10.53 -10.09 -6.01
CA CYS A 171 9.62 -9.37 -5.12
C CYS A 171 8.27 -10.10 -5.05
N TYR A 172 7.39 -9.67 -4.16
CA TYR A 172 6.11 -10.36 -3.96
C TYR A 172 5.14 -10.25 -5.15
N LEU A 173 5.33 -9.27 -6.04
CA LEU A 173 4.46 -9.07 -7.20
C LEU A 173 4.80 -10.02 -8.36
N LEU A 174 6.08 -10.25 -8.64
CA LEU A 174 6.50 -11.04 -9.78
C LEU A 174 6.46 -12.55 -9.52
N GLY A 175 6.80 -13.02 -8.33
CA GLY A 175 6.64 -14.42 -7.95
C GLY A 175 7.40 -15.41 -8.83
N GLU A 176 8.65 -15.11 -9.21
CA GLU A 176 9.46 -15.92 -10.11
C GLU A 176 10.23 -17.05 -9.42
N GLY A 177 9.74 -17.49 -8.29
CA GLY A 177 10.26 -18.60 -7.52
C GLY A 177 10.57 -18.24 -6.07
N TYR A 178 11.09 -19.24 -5.36
CA TYR A 178 11.35 -19.13 -3.93
C TYR A 178 12.74 -19.66 -3.60
N THR A 179 13.35 -19.09 -2.57
CA THR A 179 14.61 -19.61 -1.98
C THR A 179 14.36 -20.02 -0.55
N LYS A 180 15.17 -20.94 -0.03
CA LYS A 180 15.01 -21.46 1.33
C LYS A 180 15.50 -20.49 2.38
N THR A 181 16.58 -19.78 2.08
CA THR A 181 17.23 -18.85 3.00
C THR A 181 17.24 -17.42 2.47
N PHE A 182 17.32 -16.46 3.37
CA PHE A 182 17.49 -15.05 3.01
C PHE A 182 18.83 -14.81 2.28
N LYS A 183 19.87 -15.54 2.65
CA LYS A 183 21.17 -15.46 1.97
C LYS A 183 21.06 -15.86 0.49
N GLU A 184 20.40 -16.99 0.21
CA GLU A 184 20.14 -17.42 -1.18
C GLU A 184 19.31 -16.38 -1.96
N LEU A 185 18.33 -15.74 -1.31
CA LEU A 185 17.58 -14.64 -1.95
C LEU A 185 18.51 -13.51 -2.36
N MET A 186 19.34 -13.03 -1.43
CA MET A 186 20.18 -11.84 -1.65
C MET A 186 21.32 -12.10 -2.63
N GLU A 187 21.99 -13.24 -2.54
CA GLU A 187 23.16 -13.58 -3.35
C GLU A 187 22.79 -14.27 -4.69
N GLY A 188 21.66 -14.98 -4.72
CA GLY A 188 21.24 -15.76 -5.89
C GLY A 188 20.22 -15.06 -6.81
N THR A 189 19.85 -13.81 -6.52
CA THR A 189 18.95 -13.03 -7.38
C THR A 189 19.74 -11.99 -8.17
N GLU A 190 19.60 -12.01 -9.48
CA GLU A 190 20.23 -11.05 -10.39
C GLU A 190 19.40 -9.73 -10.38
N TRP A 191 19.58 -8.96 -9.31
CA TRP A 191 18.76 -7.77 -9.00
C TRP A 191 18.74 -6.74 -10.14
N GLU A 192 19.84 -6.59 -10.86
CA GLU A 192 20.01 -5.65 -11.97
C GLU A 192 19.10 -5.95 -13.18
N LYS A 193 18.58 -7.16 -13.28
CA LYS A 193 17.60 -7.53 -14.33
C LYS A 193 16.22 -6.96 -14.09
N TYR A 194 15.92 -6.50 -12.85
CA TYR A 194 14.59 -6.07 -12.47
C TYR A 194 14.50 -4.54 -12.37
N GLY A 195 13.27 -4.05 -12.41
CA GLY A 195 12.98 -2.63 -12.34
C GLY A 195 12.49 -2.06 -13.67
N VAL A 196 12.08 -0.80 -13.60
CA VAL A 196 11.55 -0.07 -14.76
C VAL A 196 12.68 0.16 -15.77
N GLY A 197 12.43 -0.21 -17.01
CA GLY A 197 13.42 -0.13 -18.08
C GLY A 197 14.29 -1.38 -18.26
N ASN A 198 14.38 -2.25 -17.24
CA ASN A 198 15.18 -3.48 -17.30
C ASN A 198 14.30 -4.72 -17.51
N TYR A 199 13.08 -4.71 -17.01
CA TYR A 199 12.17 -5.84 -17.10
C TYR A 199 10.76 -5.38 -17.46
N GLU A 200 10.20 -5.96 -18.54
CA GLU A 200 8.92 -5.55 -19.11
C GLU A 200 7.79 -5.55 -18.07
N LYS A 201 7.70 -6.60 -17.26
CA LYS A 201 6.68 -6.71 -16.19
C LYS A 201 6.79 -5.63 -15.13
N CYS A 202 7.92 -4.94 -15.02
CA CYS A 202 8.12 -3.83 -14.09
C CYS A 202 7.69 -2.47 -14.66
N ALA A 203 7.40 -2.37 -15.97
CA ALA A 203 7.22 -1.10 -16.68
C ALA A 203 6.20 -0.16 -16.02
N ASN A 204 5.11 -0.67 -15.49
CA ASN A 204 4.04 0.12 -14.86
C ASN A 204 4.09 0.14 -13.33
N CYS A 205 5.06 -0.54 -12.71
CA CYS A 205 5.12 -0.64 -11.26
C CYS A 205 5.47 0.69 -10.58
N MET A 206 4.67 1.07 -9.59
CA MET A 206 4.92 2.19 -8.67
C MET A 206 4.60 1.79 -7.22
N VAL A 207 4.65 0.50 -6.90
CA VAL A 207 4.22 -0.02 -5.60
C VAL A 207 5.30 0.21 -4.53
N HIS A 208 4.86 0.51 -3.33
CA HIS A 208 5.72 0.89 -2.19
C HIS A 208 6.88 -0.09 -1.91
N CYS A 209 6.66 -1.40 -2.10
CA CYS A 209 7.68 -2.41 -1.84
C CYS A 209 8.98 -2.23 -2.64
N GLY A 210 8.92 -1.57 -3.80
CA GLY A 210 10.10 -1.32 -4.62
C GLY A 210 10.65 0.12 -4.48
N PHE A 211 9.85 1.07 -4.07
CA PHE A 211 10.19 2.48 -4.16
C PHE A 211 10.22 3.22 -2.82
N GLU A 212 9.50 2.74 -1.79
CA GLU A 212 9.49 3.36 -0.47
C GLU A 212 10.90 3.35 0.17
N GLY A 213 11.62 2.24 0.07
CA GLY A 213 12.99 2.14 0.60
C GLY A 213 13.94 3.17 -0.03
N THR A 214 13.80 3.42 -1.33
CA THR A 214 14.57 4.46 -2.03
C THR A 214 14.16 5.85 -1.58
N ALA A 215 12.85 6.12 -1.44
CA ALA A 215 12.32 7.40 -0.98
C ALA A 215 12.79 7.72 0.44
N VAL A 216 12.72 6.75 1.36
CA VAL A 216 13.23 6.89 2.74
C VAL A 216 14.73 7.16 2.75
N THR A 217 15.51 6.43 1.94
CA THR A 217 16.95 6.67 1.83
C THR A 217 17.25 8.05 1.29
N ASP A 218 16.49 8.54 0.31
CA ASP A 218 16.65 9.89 -0.26
C ASP A 218 16.31 10.97 0.78
N SER A 219 15.31 10.76 1.63
CA SER A 219 14.96 11.69 2.71
C SER A 219 16.09 11.85 3.74
N VAL A 220 16.80 10.77 4.05
CA VAL A 220 17.94 10.80 4.96
C VAL A 220 19.15 11.48 4.32
N LYS A 221 19.43 11.19 3.05
CA LYS A 221 20.58 11.78 2.31
C LYS A 221 20.35 13.23 1.92
N LYS A 222 19.11 13.65 1.72
CA LYS A 222 18.71 14.96 1.23
C LYS A 222 17.57 15.54 2.08
N PRO A 223 17.79 15.83 3.37
CA PRO A 223 16.75 16.27 4.29
C PRO A 223 16.06 17.57 3.87
N TRP A 224 16.72 18.41 3.05
CA TRP A 224 16.10 19.62 2.50
C TRP A 224 14.90 19.35 1.57
N LYS A 225 14.77 18.13 1.00
CA LYS A 225 13.60 17.75 0.20
C LYS A 225 12.32 17.61 1.04
N LEU A 226 12.44 17.50 2.35
CA LEU A 226 11.31 17.45 3.28
C LEU A 226 10.83 18.84 3.70
N ILE A 227 11.55 19.90 3.33
CA ILE A 227 11.17 21.28 3.62
C ILE A 227 10.23 21.73 2.50
N PRO A 228 8.97 22.08 2.79
CA PRO A 228 8.06 22.64 1.79
C PRO A 228 8.64 23.93 1.23
N LEU A 229 8.64 24.11 -0.08
CA LEU A 229 8.96 25.37 -0.76
C LEU A 229 7.87 26.40 -0.49
#